data_4562a00efff1230b51d1b361741d690a
#
_entry.id   4562a00efff1230b51d1b361741d690a
#
_cell.length_a   1.000
_cell.length_b   1.000
_cell.length_c   1.000
_cell.angle_alpha   90.00
_cell.angle_beta   90.00
_cell.angle_gamma   90.00
#
_symmetry.space_group_name_H-M   'P 1'
#
loop_
_entity.id
_entity.type
_entity.pdbx_description
1 polymer ?
#
loop_
_entity_poly.entity_id
_entity_poly.type
_entity_poly.pdbx_seq_one_letter_code
_entity_poly.pdbx_strand_id
1 'polypeptide(L)'
;MLPSVAAAQKLAFVRRPDIAAKPPVLAGPASPDEIKTDFDNVNKQPAGKLVTYYKQFTKLDLPETVIDQLIQANVRAFTTTLSATFPDFNTYPNEACAAIFDMAFNLGVGKLTSQFPSFCTAVKAEDWATAAAQCHRLGIQESRNTWTKAQLEKAAADAKAKAPNK
;
A
#
# COMPACT_ATOMS: atom_id res chain seq x y z
N MET A 1 10.91 2.78 -2.58
CA MET A 1 12.11 3.64 -2.43
C MET A 1 11.64 5.08 -2.32
N LEU A 2 12.22 5.89 -1.43
CA LEU A 2 11.88 7.32 -1.34
C LEU A 2 12.36 8.05 -2.60
N PRO A 3 11.57 9.00 -3.15
CA PRO A 3 11.84 9.59 -4.46
C PRO A 3 13.04 10.55 -4.47
N SER A 4 13.47 11.06 -3.32
CA SER A 4 14.62 11.97 -3.21
C SER A 4 15.20 12.03 -1.79
N VAL A 5 16.42 12.51 -1.69
CA VAL A 5 17.07 12.86 -0.40
C VAL A 5 16.20 13.82 0.41
N ALA A 6 15.66 14.86 -0.22
CA ALA A 6 14.81 15.85 0.46
C ALA A 6 13.53 15.22 1.04
N ALA A 7 12.96 14.20 0.39
CA ALA A 7 11.85 13.44 0.93
C ALA A 7 12.28 12.57 2.11
N ALA A 8 13.46 11.95 2.06
CA ALA A 8 14.00 11.18 3.16
C ALA A 8 14.28 12.05 4.40
N GLN A 9 14.87 13.24 4.21
CA GLN A 9 15.21 14.16 5.30
C GLN A 9 14.00 14.74 6.06
N LYS A 10 12.78 14.60 5.49
CA LYS A 10 11.52 14.95 6.20
C LYS A 10 11.06 13.91 7.19
N LEU A 11 11.66 12.73 7.19
CA LEU A 11 11.28 11.62 8.05
C LEU A 11 12.16 11.57 9.29
N ALA A 12 11.59 11.21 10.43
CA ALA A 12 12.28 11.11 11.70
C ALA A 12 13.06 9.79 11.81
N PHE A 13 14.14 9.67 11.04
CA PHE A 13 15.05 8.53 11.16
C PHE A 13 15.81 8.55 12.50
N VAL A 14 16.11 7.37 13.00
CA VAL A 14 16.92 7.16 14.19
C VAL A 14 18.16 6.33 13.85
N ARG A 15 19.27 6.60 14.56
CA ARG A 15 20.49 5.79 14.46
C ARG A 15 20.24 4.41 15.04
N ARG A 16 20.65 3.39 14.32
CA ARG A 16 20.75 2.05 14.87
C ARG A 16 21.94 2.02 15.83
N PRO A 17 21.77 1.56 17.09
CA PRO A 17 22.88 1.52 18.03
C PRO A 17 23.96 0.53 17.56
N ASP A 18 25.23 0.93 17.66
CA ASP A 18 26.39 0.06 17.43
C ASP A 18 27.36 0.25 18.59
N ILE A 19 27.26 -0.63 19.59
CA ILE A 19 28.08 -0.59 20.80
C ILE A 19 29.53 -1.04 20.53
N ALA A 20 29.74 -1.80 19.44
CA ALA A 20 31.08 -2.27 19.04
C ALA A 20 31.88 -1.21 18.28
N ALA A 21 31.23 -0.17 17.75
CA ALA A 21 31.92 0.94 17.09
C ALA A 21 32.82 1.72 18.06
N LYS A 22 33.85 2.33 17.53
CA LYS A 22 34.76 3.19 18.33
C LYS A 22 34.83 4.58 17.71
N PRO A 23 34.23 5.62 18.30
CA PRO A 23 33.40 5.57 19.53
C PRO A 23 32.05 4.83 19.31
N PRO A 24 31.42 4.32 20.39
CA PRO A 24 30.12 3.67 20.30
C PRO A 24 29.06 4.59 19.72
N VAL A 25 28.22 4.07 18.82
CA VAL A 25 27.07 4.79 18.27
C VAL A 25 25.87 4.50 19.15
N LEU A 26 25.32 5.54 19.76
CA LEU A 26 24.10 5.44 20.57
C LEU A 26 22.86 5.68 19.71
N ALA A 27 21.73 5.05 20.09
CA ALA A 27 20.44 5.37 19.51
C ALA A 27 20.11 6.84 19.70
N GLY A 28 19.45 7.44 18.72
CA GLY A 28 19.04 8.84 18.76
C GLY A 28 18.64 9.37 17.39
N PRO A 29 18.12 10.61 17.32
CA PRO A 29 17.73 11.22 16.06
C PRO A 29 18.89 11.27 15.08
N ALA A 30 18.64 10.92 13.83
CA ALA A 30 19.61 11.03 12.75
C ALA A 30 19.71 12.48 12.26
N SER A 31 20.92 12.92 11.92
CA SER A 31 21.13 14.20 11.26
C SER A 31 20.78 14.13 9.77
N PRO A 32 20.53 15.29 9.12
CA PRO A 32 20.30 15.34 7.67
C PRO A 32 21.44 14.72 6.84
N ASP A 33 22.68 14.84 7.28
CA ASP A 33 23.86 14.29 6.58
C ASP A 33 23.94 12.77 6.72
N GLU A 34 23.58 12.22 7.88
CA GLU A 34 23.47 10.77 8.07
C GLU A 34 22.37 10.18 7.19
N ILE A 35 21.21 10.85 7.11
CA ILE A 35 20.10 10.43 6.23
C ILE A 35 20.53 10.47 4.76
N LYS A 36 21.23 11.54 4.36
CA LYS A 36 21.77 11.65 3.00
C LYS A 36 22.76 10.53 2.70
N THR A 37 23.64 10.23 3.64
CA THR A 37 24.66 9.17 3.49
C THR A 37 24.01 7.80 3.27
N ASP A 38 23.04 7.42 4.11
CA ASP A 38 22.33 6.15 3.95
C ASP A 38 21.52 6.10 2.64
N PHE A 39 20.86 7.19 2.28
CA PHE A 39 20.14 7.30 1.01
C PHE A 39 21.06 7.07 -0.18
N ASP A 40 22.21 7.75 -0.22
CA ASP A 40 23.19 7.62 -1.30
C ASP A 40 23.80 6.20 -1.35
N ASN A 41 24.05 5.59 -0.19
CA ASN A 41 24.59 4.23 -0.11
C ASN A 41 23.61 3.20 -0.69
N VAL A 42 22.31 3.34 -0.42
CA VAL A 42 21.28 2.46 -0.99
C VAL A 42 21.13 2.66 -2.49
N ASN A 43 21.17 3.92 -2.96
CA ASN A 43 21.01 4.23 -4.39
C ASN A 43 22.18 3.76 -5.27
N LYS A 44 23.34 3.53 -4.68
CA LYS A 44 24.51 2.91 -5.38
C LYS A 44 24.32 1.41 -5.59
N GLN A 45 23.33 0.78 -4.93
CA GLN A 45 23.12 -0.66 -5.02
C GLN A 45 22.20 -1.03 -6.19
N PRO A 46 22.33 -2.26 -6.74
CA PRO A 46 21.42 -2.75 -7.76
C PRO A 46 19.98 -2.72 -7.29
N ALA A 47 19.05 -2.26 -8.14
CA ALA A 47 17.62 -2.27 -7.85
C ALA A 47 17.04 -3.70 -7.80
N GLY A 48 15.86 -3.87 -7.17
CA GLY A 48 15.09 -5.13 -7.19
C GLY A 48 15.60 -6.22 -6.26
N LYS A 49 16.50 -5.92 -5.32
CA LYS A 49 16.91 -6.86 -4.27
C LYS A 49 15.91 -6.86 -3.10
N LEU A 50 15.95 -7.90 -2.26
CA LEU A 50 15.17 -7.96 -1.03
C LEU A 50 15.60 -6.86 -0.04
N VAL A 51 14.69 -6.43 0.81
CA VAL A 51 14.93 -5.39 1.83
C VAL A 51 16.14 -5.72 2.70
N THR A 52 16.30 -7.00 3.07
CA THR A 52 17.44 -7.50 3.86
C THR A 52 18.79 -7.25 3.20
N TYR A 53 18.85 -7.25 1.86
CA TYR A 53 20.06 -6.93 1.12
C TYR A 53 20.50 -5.48 1.35
N TYR A 54 19.54 -4.54 1.38
CA TYR A 54 19.88 -3.10 1.53
C TYR A 54 20.22 -2.74 2.97
N LYS A 55 19.74 -3.49 3.96
CA LYS A 55 19.96 -3.21 5.38
C LYS A 55 21.43 -3.09 5.77
N GLN A 56 22.33 -3.83 5.12
CA GLN A 56 23.77 -3.79 5.36
C GLN A 56 24.42 -2.46 4.93
N PHE A 57 23.76 -1.69 4.06
CA PHE A 57 24.26 -0.40 3.55
C PHE A 57 23.67 0.79 4.29
N THR A 58 22.87 0.56 5.33
CA THR A 58 22.21 1.59 6.12
C THR A 58 22.57 1.46 7.60
N LYS A 59 22.65 2.60 8.29
CA LYS A 59 22.86 2.70 9.73
C LYS A 59 21.66 3.28 10.47
N LEU A 60 20.61 3.64 9.72
CA LEU A 60 19.42 4.28 10.24
C LEU A 60 18.22 3.35 10.09
N ASP A 61 17.28 3.51 11.02
CA ASP A 61 15.95 2.86 10.96
C ASP A 61 14.87 3.94 11.06
N LEU A 62 13.69 3.64 10.51
CA LEU A 62 12.47 4.42 10.80
C LEU A 62 11.79 3.79 12.01
N PRO A 63 11.43 4.58 13.04
CA PRO A 63 10.59 4.10 14.13
C PRO A 63 9.25 3.57 13.60
N GLU A 64 8.72 2.54 14.22
CA GLU A 64 7.44 1.91 13.83
C GLU A 64 6.31 2.93 13.79
N THR A 65 6.25 3.85 14.77
CA THR A 65 5.27 4.95 14.81
C THR A 65 5.33 5.86 13.57
N VAL A 66 6.51 6.10 13.03
CA VAL A 66 6.69 6.90 11.80
C VAL A 66 6.24 6.09 10.58
N ILE A 67 6.54 4.80 10.55
CA ILE A 67 6.07 3.89 9.50
C ILE A 67 4.54 3.86 9.48
N ASP A 68 3.89 3.71 10.63
CA ASP A 68 2.44 3.70 10.76
C ASP A 68 1.81 5.01 10.28
N GLN A 69 2.40 6.15 10.64
CA GLN A 69 1.94 7.47 10.17
C GLN A 69 2.03 7.59 8.64
N LEU A 70 3.12 7.08 8.03
CA LEU A 70 3.29 7.07 6.58
C LEU A 70 2.26 6.16 5.90
N ILE A 71 2.01 4.97 6.45
CA ILE A 71 0.99 4.05 5.95
C ILE A 71 -0.38 4.71 6.00
N GLN A 72 -0.76 5.29 7.15
CA GLN A 72 -2.06 5.95 7.30
C GLN A 72 -2.22 7.16 6.37
N ALA A 73 -1.17 7.95 6.17
CA ALA A 73 -1.21 9.09 5.25
C ALA A 73 -1.40 8.62 3.80
N ASN A 74 -0.68 7.57 3.39
CA ASN A 74 -0.82 6.98 2.06
C ASN A 74 -2.21 6.36 1.84
N VAL A 75 -2.72 5.63 2.83
CA VAL A 75 -4.08 5.04 2.76
C VAL A 75 -5.13 6.14 2.60
N ARG A 76 -5.04 7.23 3.38
CA ARG A 76 -5.98 8.37 3.26
C ARG A 76 -5.93 9.03 1.89
N ALA A 77 -4.73 9.33 1.38
CA ALA A 77 -4.57 9.94 0.07
C ALA A 77 -5.10 9.04 -1.05
N PHE A 78 -4.88 7.73 -0.93
CA PHE A 78 -5.35 6.76 -1.90
C PHE A 78 -6.88 6.58 -1.84
N THR A 79 -7.46 6.56 -0.64
CA THR A 79 -8.92 6.53 -0.44
C THR A 79 -9.59 7.75 -1.08
N THR A 80 -9.00 8.95 -0.95
CA THR A 80 -9.50 10.15 -1.64
C THR A 80 -9.53 9.96 -3.16
N THR A 81 -8.49 9.37 -3.73
CA THR A 81 -8.43 9.07 -5.17
C THR A 81 -9.48 8.04 -5.57
N LEU A 82 -9.73 7.02 -4.74
CA LEU A 82 -10.77 6.01 -4.99
C LEU A 82 -12.17 6.64 -4.91
N SER A 83 -12.44 7.51 -3.93
CA SER A 83 -13.73 8.19 -3.82
C SER A 83 -14.01 9.12 -5.01
N ALA A 84 -12.97 9.69 -5.64
CA ALA A 84 -13.14 10.44 -6.89
C ALA A 84 -13.55 9.55 -8.07
N THR A 85 -13.15 8.27 -8.06
CA THR A 85 -13.46 7.30 -9.14
C THR A 85 -14.77 6.56 -8.88
N PHE A 86 -15.04 6.25 -7.61
CA PHE A 86 -16.21 5.56 -7.09
C PHE A 86 -16.86 6.45 -6.02
N PRO A 87 -17.83 7.32 -6.38
CA PRO A 87 -18.36 8.32 -5.46
C PRO A 87 -18.91 7.75 -4.14
N ASP A 88 -19.49 6.55 -4.21
CA ASP A 88 -20.08 5.86 -3.05
C ASP A 88 -19.07 4.98 -2.29
N PHE A 89 -17.76 5.07 -2.60
CA PHE A 89 -16.72 4.20 -2.02
C PHE A 89 -16.77 4.13 -0.50
N ASN A 90 -17.06 5.24 0.17
CA ASN A 90 -17.09 5.29 1.64
C ASN A 90 -18.35 4.66 2.27
N THR A 91 -19.36 4.31 1.46
CA THR A 91 -20.60 3.64 1.90
C THR A 91 -20.63 2.18 1.53
N TYR A 92 -19.70 1.70 0.71
CA TYR A 92 -19.60 0.30 0.33
C TYR A 92 -19.30 -0.60 1.54
N PRO A 93 -19.67 -1.89 1.46
CA PRO A 93 -19.22 -2.87 2.45
C PRO A 93 -17.71 -2.88 2.61
N ASN A 94 -17.21 -3.10 3.83
CA ASN A 94 -15.77 -3.10 4.12
C ASN A 94 -14.99 -4.08 3.23
N GLU A 95 -15.57 -5.24 2.94
CA GLU A 95 -15.01 -6.26 2.08
C GLU A 95 -14.86 -5.76 0.64
N ALA A 96 -15.87 -5.08 0.12
CA ALA A 96 -15.83 -4.47 -1.21
C ALA A 96 -14.78 -3.35 -1.25
N CYS A 97 -14.74 -2.47 -0.23
CA CYS A 97 -13.70 -1.44 -0.12
C CYS A 97 -12.30 -2.05 -0.13
N ALA A 98 -12.07 -3.13 0.63
CA ALA A 98 -10.79 -3.81 0.70
C ALA A 98 -10.36 -4.41 -0.65
N ALA A 99 -11.30 -5.05 -1.36
CA ALA A 99 -11.06 -5.62 -2.70
C ALA A 99 -10.75 -4.53 -3.74
N ILE A 100 -11.53 -3.45 -3.78
CA ILE A 100 -11.31 -2.32 -4.69
C ILE A 100 -9.97 -1.64 -4.39
N PHE A 101 -9.65 -1.46 -3.11
CA PHE A 101 -8.38 -0.90 -2.68
C PHE A 101 -7.21 -1.77 -3.16
N ASP A 102 -7.29 -3.10 -2.98
CA ASP A 102 -6.25 -4.03 -3.43
C ASP A 102 -6.07 -4.03 -4.96
N MET A 103 -7.17 -3.99 -5.72
CA MET A 103 -7.14 -3.87 -7.18
C MET A 103 -6.42 -2.58 -7.59
N ALA A 104 -6.85 -1.46 -7.05
CA ALA A 104 -6.34 -0.15 -7.39
C ALA A 104 -4.89 0.07 -6.90
N PHE A 105 -4.53 -0.44 -5.72
CA PHE A 105 -3.17 -0.36 -5.19
C PHE A 105 -2.17 -1.13 -6.06
N ASN A 106 -2.58 -2.27 -6.59
CA ASN A 106 -1.73 -3.10 -7.44
C ASN A 106 -1.57 -2.53 -8.86
N LEU A 107 -2.66 -2.04 -9.47
CA LEU A 107 -2.71 -1.60 -10.86
C LEU A 107 -2.42 -0.09 -11.02
N GLY A 108 -2.74 0.69 -10.00
CA GLY A 108 -3.00 2.12 -10.13
C GLY A 108 -4.42 2.39 -10.65
N VAL A 109 -5.06 3.46 -10.16
CA VAL A 109 -6.46 3.78 -10.49
C VAL A 109 -6.67 3.95 -12.01
N GLY A 110 -5.71 4.56 -12.72
CA GLY A 110 -5.79 4.73 -14.18
C GLY A 110 -5.86 3.41 -14.96
N LYS A 111 -5.02 2.42 -14.58
CA LYS A 111 -5.08 1.09 -15.20
C LYS A 111 -6.30 0.31 -14.77
N LEU A 112 -6.73 0.44 -13.51
CA LEU A 112 -7.97 -0.17 -13.05
C LEU A 112 -9.15 0.24 -13.92
N THR A 113 -9.31 1.55 -14.15
CA THR A 113 -10.43 2.08 -14.96
C THR A 113 -10.33 1.73 -16.44
N SER A 114 -9.11 1.71 -17.00
CA SER A 114 -8.92 1.46 -18.44
C SER A 114 -8.91 -0.02 -18.81
N GLN A 115 -8.40 -0.91 -17.94
CA GLN A 115 -8.22 -2.33 -18.24
C GLN A 115 -9.32 -3.21 -17.64
N PHE A 116 -10.05 -2.70 -16.64
CA PHE A 116 -11.11 -3.43 -15.94
C PHE A 116 -12.46 -2.67 -15.98
N PRO A 117 -12.95 -2.23 -17.17
CA PRO A 117 -14.15 -1.41 -17.24
C PRO A 117 -15.39 -2.14 -16.72
N SER A 118 -15.54 -3.44 -16.99
CA SER A 118 -16.66 -4.26 -16.51
C SER A 118 -16.65 -4.37 -14.97
N PHE A 119 -15.48 -4.53 -14.35
CA PHE A 119 -15.32 -4.49 -12.91
C PHE A 119 -15.77 -3.13 -12.35
N CYS A 120 -15.29 -2.04 -12.93
CA CYS A 120 -15.62 -0.69 -12.47
C CYS A 120 -17.13 -0.39 -12.62
N THR A 121 -17.76 -0.87 -13.69
CA THR A 121 -19.21 -0.74 -13.89
C THR A 121 -19.98 -1.50 -12.82
N ALA A 122 -19.60 -2.75 -12.55
CA ALA A 122 -20.21 -3.58 -11.52
C ALA A 122 -20.06 -2.95 -10.11
N VAL A 123 -18.86 -2.43 -9.78
CA VAL A 123 -18.62 -1.73 -8.52
C VAL A 123 -19.54 -0.52 -8.36
N LYS A 124 -19.68 0.32 -9.37
CA LYS A 124 -20.56 1.50 -9.34
C LYS A 124 -22.05 1.13 -9.21
N ALA A 125 -22.42 -0.05 -9.68
CA ALA A 125 -23.77 -0.58 -9.54
C ALA A 125 -23.97 -1.41 -8.25
N GLU A 126 -22.95 -1.50 -7.40
CA GLU A 126 -22.92 -2.38 -6.22
C GLU A 126 -23.24 -3.85 -6.52
N ASP A 127 -23.04 -4.28 -7.78
CA ASP A 127 -23.12 -5.67 -8.19
C ASP A 127 -21.82 -6.41 -7.84
N TRP A 128 -21.71 -6.76 -6.57
CA TRP A 128 -20.53 -7.40 -6.02
C TRP A 128 -20.27 -8.79 -6.61
N ALA A 129 -21.30 -9.50 -7.04
CA ALA A 129 -21.17 -10.81 -7.68
C ALA A 129 -20.51 -10.69 -9.06
N THR A 130 -20.95 -9.73 -9.87
CA THR A 130 -20.32 -9.44 -11.16
C THR A 130 -18.92 -8.87 -10.96
N ALA A 131 -18.70 -7.99 -9.96
CA ALA A 131 -17.37 -7.48 -9.64
C ALA A 131 -16.41 -8.63 -9.27
N ALA A 132 -16.85 -9.62 -8.50
CA ALA A 132 -16.06 -10.81 -8.16
C ALA A 132 -15.68 -11.64 -9.40
N ALA A 133 -16.56 -11.73 -10.38
CA ALA A 133 -16.29 -12.44 -11.62
C ALA A 133 -15.29 -11.68 -12.53
N GLN A 134 -15.15 -10.38 -12.38
CA GLN A 134 -14.36 -9.48 -13.23
C GLN A 134 -13.04 -8.99 -12.58
N CYS A 135 -12.67 -9.47 -11.39
CA CYS A 135 -11.52 -8.94 -10.64
C CYS A 135 -10.19 -9.65 -10.92
N HIS A 136 -10.16 -10.70 -11.75
CA HIS A 136 -8.94 -11.49 -11.98
C HIS A 136 -7.89 -10.71 -12.76
N ARG A 137 -6.66 -10.68 -12.22
CA ARG A 137 -5.50 -9.97 -12.77
C ARG A 137 -4.43 -10.95 -13.23
N LEU A 138 -3.86 -10.71 -14.41
CA LEU A 138 -2.70 -11.46 -14.89
C LEU A 138 -1.40 -10.92 -14.26
N GLY A 139 -0.42 -11.80 -14.07
CA GLY A 139 0.92 -11.42 -13.61
C GLY A 139 1.05 -11.14 -12.11
N ILE A 140 0.05 -11.51 -11.31
CA ILE A 140 0.11 -11.48 -9.84
C ILE A 140 -0.07 -12.90 -9.26
N GLN A 141 0.25 -13.06 -7.97
CA GLN A 141 0.04 -14.34 -7.30
C GLN A 141 -1.45 -14.71 -7.26
N GLU A 142 -1.79 -15.96 -7.59
CA GLU A 142 -3.17 -16.44 -7.64
C GLU A 142 -3.85 -16.36 -6.26
N SER A 143 -3.13 -16.56 -5.17
CA SER A 143 -3.64 -16.37 -3.81
C SER A 143 -4.22 -14.97 -3.59
N ARG A 144 -3.64 -13.94 -4.23
CA ARG A 144 -4.13 -12.55 -4.14
C ARG A 144 -5.40 -12.34 -4.97
N ASN A 145 -5.50 -12.94 -6.16
CA ASN A 145 -6.73 -12.96 -6.95
C ASN A 145 -7.87 -13.65 -6.21
N THR A 146 -7.58 -14.83 -5.63
CA THR A 146 -8.54 -15.60 -4.83
C THR A 146 -9.03 -14.81 -3.63
N TRP A 147 -8.13 -14.13 -2.91
CA TRP A 147 -8.49 -13.29 -1.78
C TRP A 147 -9.40 -12.12 -2.21
N THR A 148 -9.03 -11.38 -3.27
CA THR A 148 -9.81 -10.25 -3.79
C THR A 148 -11.22 -10.70 -4.19
N LYS A 149 -11.33 -11.83 -4.91
CA LYS A 149 -12.59 -12.43 -5.31
C LYS A 149 -13.43 -12.80 -4.08
N ALA A 150 -12.85 -13.47 -3.09
CA ALA A 150 -13.55 -13.89 -1.88
C ALA A 150 -14.12 -12.69 -1.08
N GLN A 151 -13.43 -11.56 -1.03
CA GLN A 151 -13.95 -10.35 -0.40
C GLN A 151 -15.21 -9.84 -1.11
N LEU A 152 -15.23 -9.81 -2.44
CA LEU A 152 -16.38 -9.37 -3.22
C LEU A 152 -17.55 -10.36 -3.12
N GLU A 153 -17.28 -11.66 -3.12
CA GLU A 153 -18.30 -12.69 -2.92
C GLU A 153 -18.96 -12.58 -1.54
N LYS A 154 -18.16 -12.26 -0.50
CA LYS A 154 -18.69 -12.00 0.84
C LYS A 154 -19.58 -10.75 0.85
N ALA A 155 -19.14 -9.66 0.23
CA ALA A 155 -19.97 -8.45 0.10
C ALA A 155 -21.29 -8.75 -0.63
N ALA A 156 -21.27 -9.59 -1.67
CA ALA A 156 -22.47 -10.02 -2.38
C ALA A 156 -23.43 -10.85 -1.50
N ALA A 157 -22.89 -11.76 -0.69
CA ALA A 157 -23.68 -12.57 0.24
C ALA A 157 -24.34 -11.70 1.32
N ASP A 158 -23.59 -10.77 1.90
CA ASP A 158 -24.10 -9.85 2.94
C ASP A 158 -25.16 -8.89 2.40
N ALA A 159 -25.01 -8.42 1.16
CA ALA A 159 -26.03 -7.61 0.49
C ALA A 159 -27.35 -8.39 0.27
N LYS A 160 -27.26 -9.65 -0.15
CA LYS A 160 -28.44 -10.53 -0.30
C LYS A 160 -29.13 -10.81 1.02
N ALA A 161 -28.36 -11.00 2.11
CA ALA A 161 -28.93 -11.27 3.44
C ALA A 161 -29.66 -10.05 4.02
N LYS A 162 -29.28 -8.84 3.63
CA LYS A 162 -29.91 -7.58 4.06
C LYS A 162 -31.11 -7.16 3.19
N ALA A 163 -31.27 -7.76 2.01
CA ALA A 163 -32.41 -7.46 1.15
C ALA A 163 -33.71 -8.02 1.81
N PRO A 164 -34.77 -7.20 1.97
CA PRO A 164 -36.01 -7.68 2.54
C PRO A 164 -36.58 -8.79 1.64
N ASN A 165 -36.92 -9.92 2.25
CA ASN A 165 -37.71 -10.98 1.56
C ASN A 165 -38.97 -10.33 1.01
N LYS A 166 -39.06 -10.24 -0.32
CA LYS A 166 -40.32 -9.89 -1.03
C LYS A 166 -41.20 -11.12 -1.17
#